data_240f9570c20be17cf8b1d326fe124ba9
#
_entry.id   240f9570c20be17cf8b1d326fe124ba9
#
_cell.length_a   1.000
_cell.length_b   1.000
_cell.length_c   1.000
_cell.angle_alpha   90.00
_cell.angle_beta   90.00
_cell.angle_gamma   90.00
#
_symmetry.space_group_name_H-M   'P 1'
#
loop_
_entity.id
_entity.type
_entity.pdbx_description
1 polymer ?
#
loop_
_entity_poly.entity_id
_entity_poly.type
_entity_poly.pdbx_seq_one_letter_code
_entity_poly.pdbx_strand_id
1 'polypeptide(L)'
;MTQRVLITAGADGIGLEIAKSFLKNNAQVWVTDINQDAINDLPDGIQGSCLDVVDEIGMSNLYDKIIKTWGGLDVLCANAGIAGPTAAIDQISLKDWSHCLKVNLDGTFIAVKYAAKIFKKQNSGVLNITSSTAGQYGYPHRSPYCAAKWGVIGLMKTLAMELGPSGIRVNAICPGAVEGARMESVLANESKVTGLTREKIYDGYSAGTSMQTWIDAHDIAEMIVFLSSKKARFVSGQVIAVDGDTFNPNPQI
;
A
#
# COMPACT_ATOMS: atom_id res chain seq x y z
N MET A 1 -13.34 -6.62 21.14
CA MET A 1 -11.90 -6.94 21.25
C MET A 1 -11.14 -5.88 20.49
N THR A 2 -10.01 -5.47 21.01
CA THR A 2 -9.08 -4.52 20.38
C THR A 2 -8.46 -5.19 19.15
N GLN A 3 -8.47 -4.55 17.98
CA GLN A 3 -7.83 -5.09 16.78
C GLN A 3 -6.30 -5.00 16.88
N ARG A 4 -5.61 -6.02 16.38
CA ARG A 4 -4.15 -6.09 16.29
C ARG A 4 -3.78 -5.91 14.82
N VAL A 5 -3.06 -4.86 14.50
CA VAL A 5 -2.84 -4.37 13.14
C VAL A 5 -1.36 -4.27 12.82
N LEU A 6 -0.92 -4.92 11.74
CA LEU A 6 0.41 -4.75 11.18
C LEU A 6 0.33 -3.94 9.89
N ILE A 7 1.22 -2.95 9.73
CA ILE A 7 1.29 -2.09 8.55
C ILE A 7 2.74 -2.07 8.04
N THR A 8 2.97 -2.43 6.79
CA THR A 8 4.30 -2.32 6.17
C THR A 8 4.50 -0.93 5.56
N ALA A 9 5.71 -0.37 5.66
CA ALA A 9 6.04 1.01 5.35
C ALA A 9 5.07 1.98 6.06
N GLY A 10 5.00 1.82 7.39
CA GLY A 10 4.00 2.48 8.23
C GLY A 10 4.54 3.66 9.03
N ALA A 11 5.79 4.08 8.82
CA ALA A 11 6.37 5.18 9.58
C ALA A 11 6.27 6.54 8.88
N ASP A 12 5.76 6.59 7.64
CA ASP A 12 5.59 7.82 6.88
C ASP A 12 4.38 7.75 5.92
N GLY A 13 3.93 8.90 5.43
CA GLY A 13 2.93 9.06 4.39
C GLY A 13 1.62 8.30 4.66
N ILE A 14 1.10 7.60 3.65
CA ILE A 14 -0.15 6.82 3.75
C ILE A 14 -0.08 5.80 4.89
N GLY A 15 1.06 5.11 5.05
CA GLY A 15 1.22 4.08 6.08
C GLY A 15 1.09 4.63 7.49
N LEU A 16 1.66 5.79 7.75
CA LEU A 16 1.56 6.47 9.05
C LEU A 16 0.14 6.96 9.33
N GLU A 17 -0.57 7.50 8.32
CA GLU A 17 -1.97 7.90 8.50
C GLU A 17 -2.89 6.69 8.76
N ILE A 18 -2.64 5.55 8.11
CA ILE A 18 -3.31 4.29 8.44
C ILE A 18 -3.05 3.91 9.90
N ALA A 19 -1.79 3.99 10.36
CA ALA A 19 -1.42 3.66 11.73
C ALA A 19 -2.12 4.56 12.75
N LYS A 20 -2.14 5.87 12.51
CA LYS A 20 -2.83 6.86 13.36
C LYS A 20 -4.35 6.62 13.38
N SER A 21 -4.97 6.35 12.23
CA SER A 21 -6.42 6.07 12.17
C SER A 21 -6.79 4.80 12.93
N PHE A 22 -5.99 3.73 12.84
CA PHE A 22 -6.22 2.54 13.66
C PHE A 22 -6.00 2.80 15.15
N LEU A 23 -4.95 3.53 15.53
CA LEU A 23 -4.71 3.91 16.93
C LEU A 23 -5.88 4.71 17.51
N LYS A 24 -6.41 5.69 16.76
CA LYS A 24 -7.60 6.47 17.14
C LYS A 24 -8.84 5.59 17.35
N ASN A 25 -8.92 4.46 16.66
CA ASN A 25 -9.96 3.45 16.82
C ASN A 25 -9.62 2.39 17.88
N ASN A 26 -8.69 2.67 18.80
CA ASN A 26 -8.26 1.81 19.89
C ASN A 26 -7.65 0.46 19.44
N ALA A 27 -7.02 0.38 18.28
CA ALA A 27 -6.27 -0.79 17.85
C ALA A 27 -4.87 -0.82 18.48
N GLN A 28 -4.31 -2.02 18.61
CA GLN A 28 -2.86 -2.20 18.81
C GLN A 28 -2.21 -2.16 17.43
N VAL A 29 -1.24 -1.27 17.25
CA VAL A 29 -0.62 -1.01 15.94
C VAL A 29 0.87 -1.30 15.99
N TRP A 30 1.33 -2.09 15.01
CA TRP A 30 2.75 -2.31 14.74
C TRP A 30 3.05 -1.91 13.30
N VAL A 31 4.12 -1.16 13.10
CA VAL A 31 4.56 -0.77 11.75
C VAL A 31 5.95 -1.31 11.45
N THR A 32 6.24 -1.54 10.18
CA THR A 32 7.62 -1.70 9.69
C THR A 32 7.96 -0.57 8.75
N ASP A 33 9.21 -0.18 8.73
CA ASP A 33 9.77 0.73 7.75
C ASP A 33 11.27 0.49 7.59
N ILE A 34 11.85 0.87 6.46
CA ILE A 34 13.30 0.83 6.25
C ILE A 34 14.01 2.04 6.86
N ASN A 35 13.29 3.11 7.17
CA ASN A 35 13.80 4.34 7.73
C ASN A 35 13.81 4.27 9.25
N GLN A 36 15.00 4.09 9.84
CA GLN A 36 15.16 3.98 11.31
C GLN A 36 14.77 5.28 12.02
N ASP A 37 15.05 6.44 11.44
CA ASP A 37 14.71 7.73 12.07
C ASP A 37 13.19 7.90 12.13
N ALA A 38 12.47 7.58 11.04
CA ALA A 38 11.00 7.60 11.04
C ALA A 38 10.41 6.59 12.05
N ILE A 39 11.05 5.44 12.24
CA ILE A 39 10.65 4.47 13.29
C ILE A 39 10.86 5.06 14.69
N ASN A 40 11.94 5.78 14.90
CA ASN A 40 12.23 6.41 16.22
C ASN A 40 11.26 7.56 16.54
N ASP A 41 10.75 8.23 15.51
CA ASP A 41 9.85 9.38 15.61
C ASP A 41 8.35 9.01 15.60
N LEU A 42 8.03 7.72 15.72
CA LEU A 42 6.64 7.25 15.74
C LEU A 42 5.86 7.85 16.92
N PRO A 43 4.59 8.20 16.72
CA PRO A 43 3.70 8.62 17.79
C PRO A 43 3.58 7.57 18.90
N ASP A 44 3.38 8.05 20.14
CA ASP A 44 3.11 7.17 21.27
C ASP A 44 1.96 6.19 20.99
N GLY A 45 2.14 4.94 21.39
CA GLY A 45 1.15 3.88 21.20
C GLY A 45 1.29 3.09 19.87
N ILE A 46 2.18 3.51 18.96
CA ILE A 46 2.53 2.75 17.75
C ILE A 46 3.86 2.04 17.96
N GLN A 47 3.88 0.72 17.83
CA GLN A 47 5.11 -0.06 17.87
C GLN A 47 5.77 -0.07 16.50
N GLY A 48 7.11 0.00 16.46
CA GLY A 48 7.89 0.02 15.23
C GLY A 48 8.96 -1.05 15.15
N SER A 49 9.31 -1.43 13.93
CA SER A 49 10.49 -2.25 13.61
C SER A 49 11.13 -1.73 12.34
N CYS A 50 12.42 -1.39 12.40
CA CYS A 50 13.18 -1.09 11.18
C CYS A 50 13.43 -2.39 10.43
N LEU A 51 12.79 -2.54 9.27
CA LEU A 51 12.78 -3.80 8.51
C LEU A 51 12.42 -3.57 7.05
N ASP A 52 13.21 -4.14 6.15
CA ASP A 52 12.89 -4.18 4.73
C ASP A 52 11.82 -5.28 4.46
N VAL A 53 10.76 -4.93 3.77
CA VAL A 53 9.66 -5.87 3.44
C VAL A 53 10.13 -7.04 2.57
N VAL A 54 11.27 -6.92 1.88
CA VAL A 54 11.86 -7.98 1.05
C VAL A 54 12.86 -8.87 1.81
N ASP A 55 13.13 -8.57 3.08
CA ASP A 55 13.85 -9.48 3.98
C ASP A 55 12.87 -10.52 4.54
N GLU A 56 12.81 -11.66 3.86
CA GLU A 56 11.88 -12.73 4.22
C GLU A 56 12.14 -13.30 5.63
N ILE A 57 13.41 -13.40 6.04
CA ILE A 57 13.78 -13.92 7.36
C ILE A 57 13.39 -12.90 8.44
N GLY A 58 13.71 -11.64 8.22
CA GLY A 58 13.32 -10.56 9.13
C GLY A 58 11.80 -10.46 9.29
N MET A 59 11.05 -10.56 8.18
CA MET A 59 9.58 -10.58 8.21
C MET A 59 9.06 -11.80 8.99
N SER A 60 9.60 -13.00 8.77
CA SER A 60 9.20 -14.18 9.56
C SER A 60 9.39 -13.96 11.06
N ASN A 61 10.55 -13.46 11.46
CA ASN A 61 10.87 -13.18 12.86
C ASN A 61 9.93 -12.12 13.46
N LEU A 62 9.55 -11.11 12.68
CA LEU A 62 8.58 -10.10 13.10
C LEU A 62 7.21 -10.73 13.40
N TYR A 63 6.70 -11.59 12.52
CA TYR A 63 5.43 -12.27 12.77
C TYR A 63 5.46 -13.15 14.01
N ASP A 64 6.56 -13.86 14.26
CA ASP A 64 6.75 -14.64 15.50
C ASP A 64 6.75 -13.73 16.75
N LYS A 65 7.41 -12.57 16.67
CA LYS A 65 7.40 -11.55 17.73
C LYS A 65 6.00 -11.01 17.99
N ILE A 66 5.21 -10.70 16.93
CA ILE A 66 3.83 -10.24 17.03
C ILE A 66 2.97 -11.30 17.73
N ILE A 67 3.07 -12.57 17.33
CA ILE A 67 2.33 -13.66 17.96
C ILE A 67 2.70 -13.81 19.44
N LYS A 68 3.99 -13.72 19.77
CA LYS A 68 4.45 -13.80 21.17
C LYS A 68 3.93 -12.63 22.01
N THR A 69 3.84 -11.43 21.42
CA THR A 69 3.46 -10.20 22.15
C THR A 69 1.94 -10.06 22.26
N TRP A 70 1.21 -10.33 21.17
CA TRP A 70 -0.23 -10.07 21.08
C TRP A 70 -1.12 -11.32 21.05
N GLY A 71 -0.53 -12.51 20.91
CA GLY A 71 -1.26 -13.77 20.80
C GLY A 71 -1.95 -13.99 19.45
N GLY A 72 -1.76 -13.09 18.48
CA GLY A 72 -2.35 -13.18 17.15
C GLY A 72 -2.27 -11.86 16.37
N LEU A 73 -2.92 -11.84 15.19
CA LEU A 73 -3.01 -10.69 14.30
C LEU A 73 -4.42 -10.65 13.71
N ASP A 74 -5.03 -9.48 13.55
CA ASP A 74 -6.38 -9.34 13.01
C ASP A 74 -6.41 -8.67 11.64
N VAL A 75 -5.48 -7.75 11.40
CA VAL A 75 -5.39 -6.98 10.16
C VAL A 75 -3.94 -6.87 9.69
N LEU A 76 -3.70 -7.14 8.41
CA LEU A 76 -2.50 -6.72 7.72
C LEU A 76 -2.84 -5.65 6.69
N CYS A 77 -2.14 -4.51 6.75
CA CYS A 77 -2.07 -3.52 5.68
C CYS A 77 -0.73 -3.67 4.96
N ALA A 78 -0.73 -4.39 3.83
CA ALA A 78 0.45 -4.54 2.98
C ALA A 78 0.59 -3.27 2.12
N ASN A 79 1.23 -2.24 2.69
CA ASN A 79 1.32 -0.90 2.12
C ASN A 79 2.68 -0.57 1.51
N ALA A 80 3.73 -1.34 1.82
CA ALA A 80 5.08 -1.06 1.33
C ALA A 80 5.15 -1.00 -0.20
N GLY A 81 5.91 -0.02 -0.71
CA GLY A 81 6.12 0.11 -2.13
C GLY A 81 6.93 1.36 -2.50
N ILE A 82 7.56 1.33 -3.65
CA ILE A 82 8.35 2.43 -4.23
C ILE A 82 7.76 2.87 -5.57
N ALA A 83 8.04 4.11 -5.95
CA ALA A 83 7.59 4.66 -7.23
C ALA A 83 8.26 3.96 -8.45
N GLY A 84 9.45 3.43 -8.26
CA GLY A 84 10.27 2.91 -9.35
C GLY A 84 10.80 4.02 -10.28
N PRO A 85 11.47 3.64 -11.38
CA PRO A 85 11.97 4.61 -12.35
C PRO A 85 10.83 5.27 -13.13
N THR A 86 11.06 6.51 -13.54
CA THR A 86 10.24 7.24 -14.52
C THR A 86 11.09 7.40 -15.79
N ALA A 87 10.84 6.57 -16.80
CA ALA A 87 11.60 6.55 -18.06
C ALA A 87 10.83 5.83 -19.17
N ALA A 88 11.20 6.07 -20.44
CA ALA A 88 10.73 5.28 -21.55
C ALA A 88 11.17 3.82 -21.42
N ILE A 89 10.39 2.87 -21.95
CA ILE A 89 10.61 1.43 -21.74
C ILE A 89 12.00 0.96 -22.17
N ASP A 90 12.54 1.51 -23.25
CA ASP A 90 13.86 1.20 -23.80
C ASP A 90 15.02 1.81 -23.00
N GLN A 91 14.73 2.70 -22.04
CA GLN A 91 15.71 3.35 -21.15
C GLN A 91 15.73 2.73 -19.74
N ILE A 92 14.81 1.81 -19.44
CA ILE A 92 14.72 1.19 -18.11
C ILE A 92 15.72 0.02 -18.02
N SER A 93 16.64 0.07 -17.05
CA SER A 93 17.54 -1.05 -16.80
C SER A 93 16.79 -2.25 -16.20
N LEU A 94 17.25 -3.48 -16.50
CA LEU A 94 16.71 -4.68 -15.87
C LEU A 94 16.86 -4.63 -14.34
N LYS A 95 17.91 -4.00 -13.83
CA LYS A 95 18.14 -3.80 -12.38
C LYS A 95 17.01 -2.96 -11.76
N ASP A 96 16.67 -1.84 -12.36
CA ASP A 96 15.63 -0.93 -11.84
C ASP A 96 14.23 -1.55 -11.98
N TRP A 97 13.98 -2.23 -13.10
CA TRP A 97 12.79 -3.04 -13.29
C TRP A 97 12.63 -4.06 -12.17
N SER A 98 13.64 -4.91 -11.97
CA SER A 98 13.61 -5.99 -10.97
C SER A 98 13.50 -5.45 -9.54
N HIS A 99 14.18 -4.34 -9.23
CA HIS A 99 14.07 -3.70 -7.92
C HIS A 99 12.64 -3.19 -7.65
N CYS A 100 12.01 -2.56 -8.65
CA CYS A 100 10.64 -2.08 -8.53
C CYS A 100 9.64 -3.23 -8.29
N LEU A 101 9.76 -4.33 -9.05
CA LEU A 101 8.92 -5.51 -8.82
C LEU A 101 9.19 -6.15 -7.46
N LYS A 102 10.45 -6.32 -7.10
CA LYS A 102 10.87 -6.92 -5.84
C LYS A 102 10.23 -6.23 -4.63
N VAL A 103 10.28 -4.89 -4.57
CA VAL A 103 9.68 -4.18 -3.44
C VAL A 103 8.16 -4.19 -3.49
N ASN A 104 7.56 -3.86 -4.66
CA ASN A 104 6.10 -3.68 -4.75
C ASN A 104 5.32 -5.00 -4.78
N LEU A 105 5.86 -6.07 -5.39
CA LEU A 105 5.15 -7.33 -5.59
C LEU A 105 5.68 -8.43 -4.66
N ASP A 106 6.99 -8.71 -4.68
CA ASP A 106 7.55 -9.77 -3.82
C ASP A 106 7.45 -9.38 -2.33
N GLY A 107 7.68 -8.10 -1.98
CA GLY A 107 7.49 -7.60 -0.63
C GLY A 107 6.05 -7.74 -0.15
N THR A 108 5.08 -7.45 -1.01
CA THR A 108 3.65 -7.70 -0.72
C THR A 108 3.39 -9.20 -0.50
N PHE A 109 3.91 -10.06 -1.39
CA PHE A 109 3.79 -11.52 -1.27
C PHE A 109 4.37 -12.02 0.06
N ILE A 110 5.57 -11.58 0.45
CA ILE A 110 6.22 -11.98 1.71
C ILE A 110 5.32 -11.60 2.90
N ALA A 111 4.84 -10.35 2.95
CA ALA A 111 3.98 -9.90 4.02
C ALA A 111 2.70 -10.75 4.12
N VAL A 112 1.97 -10.95 3.03
CA VAL A 112 0.70 -11.70 3.06
C VAL A 112 0.90 -13.20 3.32
N LYS A 113 2.03 -13.79 2.90
CA LYS A 113 2.37 -15.20 3.14
C LYS A 113 2.37 -15.55 4.64
N TYR A 114 3.00 -14.73 5.45
CA TYR A 114 3.09 -14.98 6.90
C TYR A 114 1.79 -14.59 7.63
N ALA A 115 1.12 -13.51 7.25
CA ALA A 115 -0.18 -13.16 7.80
C ALA A 115 -1.22 -14.26 7.53
N ALA A 116 -1.26 -14.80 6.32
CA ALA A 116 -2.19 -15.86 5.94
C ALA A 116 -2.05 -17.13 6.81
N LYS A 117 -0.82 -17.49 7.22
CA LYS A 117 -0.59 -18.62 8.15
C LYS A 117 -1.26 -18.39 9.50
N ILE A 118 -1.19 -17.16 10.02
CA ILE A 118 -1.80 -16.78 11.30
C ILE A 118 -3.33 -16.77 11.15
N PHE A 119 -3.83 -16.08 10.15
CA PHE A 119 -5.26 -15.92 9.91
C PHE A 119 -5.98 -17.26 9.67
N LYS A 120 -5.34 -18.20 8.93
CA LYS A 120 -5.88 -19.55 8.77
C LYS A 120 -6.01 -20.29 10.10
N LYS A 121 -5.03 -20.17 11.01
CA LYS A 121 -5.11 -20.77 12.35
C LYS A 121 -6.22 -20.15 13.22
N GLN A 122 -6.48 -18.85 13.02
CA GLN A 122 -7.51 -18.10 13.74
C GLN A 122 -8.91 -18.26 13.13
N ASN A 123 -9.03 -18.75 11.88
CA ASN A 123 -10.23 -18.72 11.04
C ASN A 123 -10.84 -17.32 10.93
N SER A 124 -9.98 -16.31 10.93
CA SER A 124 -10.39 -14.92 10.75
C SER A 124 -9.19 -14.04 10.41
N GLY A 125 -9.41 -12.98 9.66
CA GLY A 125 -8.39 -11.97 9.33
C GLY A 125 -8.84 -11.05 8.22
N VAL A 126 -8.15 -9.93 8.09
CA VAL A 126 -8.34 -8.98 6.99
C VAL A 126 -7.00 -8.62 6.37
N LEU A 127 -6.91 -8.76 5.06
CA LEU A 127 -5.79 -8.30 4.24
C LEU A 127 -6.25 -7.09 3.42
N ASN A 128 -5.66 -5.94 3.67
CA ASN A 128 -5.76 -4.76 2.82
C ASN A 128 -4.42 -4.56 2.11
N ILE A 129 -4.44 -4.60 0.79
CA ILE A 129 -3.23 -4.54 -0.04
C ILE A 129 -3.25 -3.23 -0.81
N THR A 130 -2.23 -2.39 -0.63
CA THR A 130 -2.13 -1.11 -1.33
C THR A 130 -1.60 -1.32 -2.76
N SER A 131 -2.52 -1.22 -3.73
CA SER A 131 -2.18 -1.10 -5.14
C SER A 131 -2.04 0.39 -5.52
N SER A 132 -2.68 0.83 -6.58
CA SER A 132 -2.68 2.20 -7.11
C SER A 132 -3.69 2.27 -8.25
N THR A 133 -4.10 3.47 -8.68
CA THR A 133 -4.71 3.66 -10.00
C THR A 133 -3.82 3.10 -11.12
N ALA A 134 -2.49 3.08 -10.95
CA ALA A 134 -1.55 2.41 -11.86
C ALA A 134 -1.68 0.87 -11.90
N GLY A 135 -2.48 0.26 -11.03
CA GLY A 135 -2.92 -1.13 -11.09
C GLY A 135 -4.25 -1.32 -11.85
N GLN A 136 -4.86 -0.24 -12.30
CA GLN A 136 -6.13 -0.23 -13.06
C GLN A 136 -5.96 0.41 -14.44
N TYR A 137 -4.98 1.31 -14.58
CA TYR A 137 -4.67 2.05 -15.79
C TYR A 137 -3.19 1.92 -16.17
N GLY A 138 -2.85 2.21 -17.41
CA GLY A 138 -1.48 2.42 -17.85
C GLY A 138 -1.04 3.86 -17.55
N TYR A 139 0.20 4.02 -17.09
CA TYR A 139 0.84 5.32 -16.92
C TYR A 139 2.10 5.36 -17.78
N PRO A 140 2.23 6.28 -18.73
CA PRO A 140 3.44 6.46 -19.52
C PRO A 140 4.66 6.62 -18.62
N HIS A 141 5.79 6.09 -19.05
CA HIS A 141 7.08 6.13 -18.33
C HIS A 141 7.13 5.43 -16.96
N ARG A 142 6.07 4.67 -16.58
CA ARG A 142 5.94 4.00 -15.28
C ARG A 142 5.75 2.48 -15.40
N SER A 143 6.25 1.86 -16.47
CA SER A 143 5.97 0.45 -16.78
C SER A 143 6.30 -0.55 -15.66
N PRO A 144 7.45 -0.49 -14.92
CA PRO A 144 7.69 -1.44 -13.83
C PRO A 144 6.69 -1.29 -12.68
N TYR A 145 6.34 -0.04 -12.35
CA TYR A 145 5.38 0.26 -11.29
C TYR A 145 3.98 -0.23 -11.66
N CYS A 146 3.51 0.08 -12.87
CA CYS A 146 2.22 -0.42 -13.36
C CYS A 146 2.18 -1.95 -13.36
N ALA A 147 3.20 -2.62 -13.91
CA ALA A 147 3.28 -4.08 -13.93
C ALA A 147 3.18 -4.68 -12.53
N ALA A 148 3.91 -4.12 -11.54
CA ALA A 148 3.86 -4.56 -10.15
C ALA A 148 2.46 -4.35 -9.55
N LYS A 149 1.83 -3.18 -9.75
CA LYS A 149 0.53 -2.85 -9.16
C LYS A 149 -0.65 -3.61 -9.80
N TRP A 150 -0.58 -3.95 -11.08
CA TRP A 150 -1.47 -4.93 -11.71
C TRP A 150 -1.26 -6.34 -11.14
N GLY A 151 0.01 -6.76 -10.96
CA GLY A 151 0.36 -8.05 -10.32
C GLY A 151 -0.20 -8.18 -8.91
N VAL A 152 -0.15 -7.11 -8.13
CA VAL A 152 -0.73 -7.04 -6.77
C VAL A 152 -2.25 -7.26 -6.79
N ILE A 153 -2.97 -6.71 -7.78
CA ILE A 153 -4.42 -6.95 -7.92
C ILE A 153 -4.69 -8.42 -8.27
N GLY A 154 -3.92 -9.02 -9.17
CA GLY A 154 -4.01 -10.44 -9.48
C GLY A 154 -3.79 -11.33 -8.24
N LEU A 155 -2.74 -11.02 -7.47
CA LEU A 155 -2.46 -11.69 -6.19
C LEU A 155 -3.64 -11.55 -5.22
N MET A 156 -4.17 -10.34 -5.04
CA MET A 156 -5.31 -10.08 -4.17
C MET A 156 -6.54 -10.90 -4.55
N LYS A 157 -6.91 -10.94 -5.84
CA LYS A 157 -8.05 -11.71 -6.34
C LYS A 157 -7.90 -13.20 -6.03
N THR A 158 -6.71 -13.76 -6.26
CA THR A 158 -6.40 -15.16 -5.96
C THR A 158 -6.53 -15.43 -4.46
N LEU A 159 -5.92 -14.60 -3.62
CA LEU A 159 -5.96 -14.77 -2.16
C LEU A 159 -7.38 -14.63 -1.59
N ALA A 160 -8.22 -13.77 -2.16
CA ALA A 160 -9.61 -13.66 -1.73
C ALA A 160 -10.38 -14.98 -1.90
N MET A 161 -10.11 -15.72 -2.99
CA MET A 161 -10.70 -17.04 -3.24
C MET A 161 -10.08 -18.13 -2.36
N GLU A 162 -8.75 -18.16 -2.21
CA GLU A 162 -8.05 -19.18 -1.43
C GLU A 162 -8.31 -19.08 0.08
N LEU A 163 -8.44 -17.86 0.60
CA LEU A 163 -8.53 -17.60 2.03
C LEU A 163 -9.98 -17.42 2.52
N GLY A 164 -10.91 -17.14 1.61
CA GLY A 164 -12.32 -16.95 1.92
C GLY A 164 -12.94 -18.10 2.73
N PRO A 165 -12.70 -19.39 2.38
CA PRO A 165 -13.19 -20.53 3.17
C PRO A 165 -12.71 -20.56 4.63
N SER A 166 -11.61 -19.86 4.94
CA SER A 166 -11.12 -19.68 6.32
C SER A 166 -11.62 -18.39 6.99
N GLY A 167 -12.67 -17.74 6.45
CA GLY A 167 -13.23 -16.52 7.03
C GLY A 167 -12.33 -15.27 6.89
N ILE A 168 -11.38 -15.28 5.97
CA ILE A 168 -10.41 -14.19 5.75
C ILE A 168 -10.90 -13.35 4.57
N ARG A 169 -10.90 -12.01 4.73
CA ARG A 169 -11.23 -11.07 3.67
C ARG A 169 -9.97 -10.43 3.09
N VAL A 170 -9.95 -10.25 1.79
CA VAL A 170 -8.80 -9.66 1.07
C VAL A 170 -9.31 -8.63 0.09
N ASN A 171 -8.81 -7.38 0.19
CA ASN A 171 -9.17 -6.30 -0.73
C ASN A 171 -7.91 -5.53 -1.16
N ALA A 172 -7.98 -4.93 -2.33
CA ALA A 172 -6.97 -3.97 -2.81
C ALA A 172 -7.53 -2.55 -2.72
N ILE A 173 -6.71 -1.63 -2.22
CA ILE A 173 -6.95 -0.19 -2.29
C ILE A 173 -6.10 0.39 -3.41
N CYS A 174 -6.71 1.22 -4.23
CA CYS A 174 -6.06 1.90 -5.34
C CYS A 174 -6.10 3.43 -5.11
N PRO A 175 -5.10 3.98 -4.39
CA PRO A 175 -4.98 5.43 -4.25
C PRO A 175 -4.77 6.11 -5.61
N GLY A 176 -5.34 7.31 -5.76
CA GLY A 176 -5.04 8.25 -6.83
C GLY A 176 -3.76 9.03 -6.57
N ALA A 177 -3.72 10.28 -7.02
CA ALA A 177 -2.66 11.22 -6.70
C ALA A 177 -2.84 11.69 -5.24
N VAL A 178 -1.97 11.21 -4.35
CA VAL A 178 -1.99 11.52 -2.92
C VAL A 178 -0.93 12.57 -2.61
N GLU A 179 -1.33 13.65 -1.93
CA GLU A 179 -0.40 14.70 -1.48
C GLU A 179 0.73 14.11 -0.62
N GLY A 180 1.95 14.64 -0.78
CA GLY A 180 3.08 14.27 0.06
C GLY A 180 4.41 14.10 -0.68
N ALA A 181 5.49 13.93 0.09
CA ALA A 181 6.87 13.92 -0.39
C ALA A 181 7.15 12.89 -1.51
N ARG A 182 6.49 11.73 -1.45
CA ARG A 182 6.62 10.71 -2.50
C ARG A 182 6.11 11.22 -3.84
N MET A 183 4.95 11.88 -3.86
CA MET A 183 4.38 12.39 -5.10
C MET A 183 5.16 13.59 -5.64
N GLU A 184 5.72 14.43 -4.78
CA GLU A 184 6.65 15.48 -5.19
C GLU A 184 7.85 14.93 -5.97
N SER A 185 8.41 13.81 -5.51
CA SER A 185 9.50 13.12 -6.23
C SER A 185 9.03 12.58 -7.60
N VAL A 186 7.81 12.11 -7.71
CA VAL A 186 7.20 11.66 -8.98
C VAL A 186 7.05 12.83 -9.94
N LEU A 187 6.46 13.95 -9.49
CA LEU A 187 6.27 15.17 -10.29
C LEU A 187 7.61 15.70 -10.82
N ALA A 188 8.64 15.75 -9.96
CA ALA A 188 9.96 16.20 -10.35
C ALA A 188 10.62 15.28 -11.41
N ASN A 189 10.41 13.97 -11.33
CA ASN A 189 10.94 13.02 -12.31
C ASN A 189 10.16 13.07 -13.62
N GLU A 190 8.84 13.18 -13.57
CA GLU A 190 8.02 13.36 -14.77
C GLU A 190 8.33 14.65 -15.50
N SER A 191 8.57 15.75 -14.77
CA SER A 191 9.03 17.03 -15.35
C SER A 191 10.32 16.88 -16.14
N LYS A 192 11.30 16.12 -15.62
CA LYS A 192 12.57 15.86 -16.33
C LYS A 192 12.38 15.04 -17.61
N VAL A 193 11.46 14.10 -17.61
CA VAL A 193 11.24 13.20 -18.76
C VAL A 193 10.35 13.85 -19.82
N THR A 194 9.33 14.59 -19.40
CA THR A 194 8.34 15.18 -20.33
C THR A 194 8.69 16.60 -20.79
N GLY A 195 9.56 17.32 -20.06
CA GLY A 195 9.85 18.73 -20.28
C GLY A 195 8.73 19.68 -19.82
N LEU A 196 7.66 19.16 -19.21
CA LEU A 196 6.58 19.96 -18.64
C LEU A 196 7.00 20.51 -17.27
N THR A 197 6.42 21.65 -16.86
CA THR A 197 6.67 22.18 -15.52
C THR A 197 5.95 21.31 -14.47
N ARG A 198 6.48 21.32 -13.22
CA ARG A 198 5.87 20.61 -12.10
C ARG A 198 4.39 21.00 -11.91
N GLU A 199 4.12 22.31 -12.00
CA GLU A 199 2.76 22.85 -11.83
C GLU A 199 1.78 22.30 -12.85
N LYS A 200 2.20 22.26 -14.13
CA LYS A 200 1.38 21.68 -15.19
C LYS A 200 1.07 20.20 -14.95
N ILE A 201 2.07 19.42 -14.51
CA ILE A 201 1.87 18.01 -14.21
C ILE A 201 0.94 17.86 -12.99
N TYR A 202 1.14 18.67 -11.96
CA TYR A 202 0.29 18.70 -10.76
C TYR A 202 -1.18 19.00 -11.13
N ASP A 203 -1.41 20.06 -11.90
CA ASP A 203 -2.76 20.43 -12.37
C ASP A 203 -3.37 19.34 -13.26
N GLY A 204 -2.54 18.69 -14.09
CA GLY A 204 -2.97 17.59 -14.94
C GLY A 204 -3.46 16.37 -14.17
N TYR A 205 -2.84 16.04 -13.02
CA TYR A 205 -3.32 14.96 -12.16
C TYR A 205 -4.71 15.23 -11.59
N SER A 206 -4.98 16.45 -11.10
CA SER A 206 -6.32 16.81 -10.62
C SER A 206 -7.33 16.91 -11.76
N ALA A 207 -6.97 17.52 -12.90
CA ALA A 207 -7.83 17.62 -14.06
C ALA A 207 -8.20 16.25 -14.68
N GLY A 208 -7.42 15.22 -14.43
CA GLY A 208 -7.67 13.83 -14.86
C GLY A 208 -8.66 13.07 -13.98
N THR A 209 -9.24 13.70 -12.96
CA THR A 209 -10.26 13.12 -12.08
C THR A 209 -11.58 13.88 -12.18
N SER A 210 -12.72 13.18 -12.02
CA SER A 210 -14.05 13.82 -12.05
C SER A 210 -14.22 14.86 -10.94
N MET A 211 -13.61 14.59 -9.76
CA MET A 211 -13.69 15.51 -8.62
C MET A 211 -12.67 16.66 -8.71
N GLN A 212 -11.78 16.65 -9.72
CA GLN A 212 -10.75 17.68 -9.94
C GLN A 212 -9.92 17.97 -8.68
N THR A 213 -9.50 16.92 -7.98
CA THR A 213 -8.84 17.06 -6.68
C THR A 213 -7.67 16.08 -6.53
N TRP A 214 -6.78 16.41 -5.63
CA TRP A 214 -5.81 15.50 -5.03
C TRP A 214 -6.44 14.81 -3.82
N ILE A 215 -5.89 13.67 -3.44
CA ILE A 215 -6.38 12.84 -2.33
C ILE A 215 -5.48 13.05 -1.11
N ASP A 216 -6.08 13.12 0.07
CA ASP A 216 -5.35 13.12 1.32
C ASP A 216 -5.04 11.66 1.75
N ALA A 217 -3.89 11.45 2.39
CA ALA A 217 -3.54 10.14 2.97
C ALA A 217 -4.57 9.66 3.99
N HIS A 218 -5.24 10.59 4.67
CA HIS A 218 -6.32 10.32 5.61
C HIS A 218 -7.54 9.65 4.94
N ASP A 219 -7.91 10.05 3.73
CA ASP A 219 -9.03 9.44 2.99
C ASP A 219 -8.78 7.96 2.71
N ILE A 220 -7.53 7.61 2.38
CA ILE A 220 -7.08 6.23 2.19
C ILE A 220 -7.16 5.46 3.51
N ALA A 221 -6.69 6.05 4.60
CA ALA A 221 -6.67 5.44 5.92
C ALA A 221 -8.08 5.12 6.43
N GLU A 222 -9.04 6.02 6.29
CA GLU A 222 -10.43 5.81 6.70
C GLU A 222 -11.11 4.69 5.90
N MET A 223 -10.86 4.60 4.59
CA MET A 223 -11.34 3.49 3.78
C MET A 223 -10.77 2.14 4.28
N ILE A 224 -9.47 2.08 4.60
CA ILE A 224 -8.83 0.87 5.13
C ILE A 224 -9.40 0.48 6.50
N VAL A 225 -9.64 1.44 7.38
CA VAL A 225 -10.29 1.21 8.68
C VAL A 225 -11.71 0.67 8.48
N PHE A 226 -12.50 1.26 7.58
CA PHE A 226 -13.83 0.75 7.25
C PHE A 226 -13.76 -0.70 6.75
N LEU A 227 -12.89 -1.01 5.79
CA LEU A 227 -12.73 -2.36 5.25
C LEU A 227 -12.26 -3.37 6.30
N SER A 228 -11.53 -2.93 7.31
CA SER A 228 -11.07 -3.76 8.42
C SER A 228 -12.15 -4.00 9.48
N SER A 229 -13.23 -3.25 9.43
CA SER A 229 -14.32 -3.30 10.40
C SER A 229 -15.34 -4.41 10.11
N LYS A 230 -16.19 -4.73 11.10
CA LYS A 230 -17.35 -5.63 10.94
C LYS A 230 -18.40 -5.06 9.98
N LYS A 231 -18.41 -3.75 9.72
CA LYS A 231 -19.35 -3.12 8.77
C LYS A 231 -19.09 -3.61 7.34
N ALA A 232 -17.83 -3.96 7.01
CA ALA A 232 -17.42 -4.49 5.71
C ALA A 232 -17.34 -6.04 5.67
N ARG A 233 -18.09 -6.76 6.54
CA ARG A 233 -17.97 -8.22 6.70
C ARG A 233 -18.17 -9.05 5.43
N PHE A 234 -18.83 -8.52 4.42
CA PHE A 234 -19.04 -9.17 3.12
C PHE A 234 -18.31 -8.48 1.96
N VAL A 235 -17.38 -7.56 2.27
CA VAL A 235 -16.51 -6.93 1.27
C VAL A 235 -15.20 -7.69 1.21
N SER A 236 -15.03 -8.50 0.16
CA SER A 236 -13.82 -9.28 -0.12
C SER A 236 -13.62 -9.43 -1.62
N GLY A 237 -12.38 -9.53 -2.09
CA GLY A 237 -12.04 -9.63 -3.49
C GLY A 237 -12.29 -8.34 -4.29
N GLN A 238 -12.42 -7.19 -3.61
CA GLN A 238 -12.72 -5.92 -4.28
C GLN A 238 -11.44 -5.12 -4.56
N VAL A 239 -11.47 -4.43 -5.69
CA VAL A 239 -10.50 -3.39 -6.06
C VAL A 239 -11.21 -2.06 -5.85
N ILE A 240 -10.77 -1.30 -4.85
CA ILE A 240 -11.45 -0.10 -4.39
C ILE A 240 -10.55 1.10 -4.67
N ALA A 241 -10.96 1.95 -5.60
CA ALA A 241 -10.31 3.21 -5.86
C ALA A 241 -10.70 4.25 -4.79
N VAL A 242 -9.72 5.01 -4.33
CA VAL A 242 -9.89 6.23 -3.55
C VAL A 242 -9.04 7.28 -4.28
N ASP A 243 -9.61 7.89 -5.31
CA ASP A 243 -8.86 8.60 -6.34
C ASP A 243 -9.60 9.80 -6.96
N GLY A 244 -10.80 10.11 -6.48
CA GLY A 244 -11.63 11.17 -7.06
C GLY A 244 -12.19 10.84 -8.44
N ASP A 245 -12.32 9.54 -8.77
CA ASP A 245 -12.77 9.01 -10.06
C ASP A 245 -11.82 9.40 -11.21
N THR A 246 -10.68 8.72 -11.27
CA THR A 246 -9.69 8.89 -12.35
C THR A 246 -10.27 8.39 -13.67
N PHE A 247 -10.47 9.28 -14.62
CA PHE A 247 -10.89 8.95 -15.98
C PHE A 247 -9.77 9.15 -17.03
N ASN A 248 -8.80 9.99 -16.72
CA ASN A 248 -7.60 10.17 -17.54
C ASN A 248 -6.33 10.07 -16.69
N PRO A 249 -5.67 8.90 -16.67
CA PRO A 249 -4.48 8.67 -15.87
C PRO A 249 -3.21 9.34 -16.41
N ASN A 250 -3.27 9.84 -17.64
CA ASN A 250 -2.15 10.56 -18.25
C ASN A 250 -2.43 12.06 -18.18
N PRO A 251 -1.71 12.81 -17.34
CA PRO A 251 -1.89 14.24 -17.21
C PRO A 251 -1.40 14.98 -18.47
N GLN A 252 -2.09 14.76 -19.57
CA GLN A 252 -1.86 15.55 -20.78
C GLN A 252 -2.49 16.91 -20.60
N ILE A 253 -1.68 17.89 -20.77
CA ILE A 253 -2.02 19.29 -20.65
C ILE A 253 -1.91 19.93 -22.04
#